data_7869e1148a6da195c0c7dc834cdac62a
#
_entry.id   7869e1148a6da195c0c7dc834cdac62a
#
_cell.length_a   1.000
_cell.length_b   1.000
_cell.length_c   1.000
_cell.angle_alpha   90.00
_cell.angle_beta   90.00
_cell.angle_gamma   90.00
#
_symmetry.space_group_name_H-M   'P 1'
#
loop_
_entity.id
_entity.type
_entity.pdbx_description
1 polymer ?
#
loop_
_entity_poly.entity_id
_entity_poly.type
_entity_poly.pdbx_seq_one_letter_code
_entity_poly.pdbx_strand_id
1 'polypeptide(L)'
;RSTLFPYTTLFRSALADIDTDVIIPARYLNTSDPVELARHCLEDLDTSFVDRVRPGDIIVAEENFGCGSSREHAPVAIKAAGVSVVVAKSFARIFYRNAINIGLPILECPEAVDAVRDGDVVSVDADTGAVADRTTGESFSAQPFPPFIQEIINEGGLVNRAKRQVAERGQDKR
;
A
#
# COMPACT_ATOMS: atom_id res chain seq x y z
N ARG A 1 -3.99 -3.75 18.05
CA ARG A 1 -5.15 -3.35 17.21
C ARG A 1 -4.99 -4.08 15.90
N SER A 2 -5.99 -4.87 15.49
CA SER A 2 -5.99 -5.56 14.21
C SER A 2 -5.99 -4.55 13.08
N THR A 3 -5.09 -4.71 12.11
CA THR A 3 -5.02 -3.91 10.89
C THR A 3 -6.03 -4.47 9.88
N LEU A 4 -7.29 -4.52 10.29
CA LEU A 4 -8.41 -4.95 9.46
C LEU A 4 -8.94 -3.75 8.67
N PHE A 5 -8.93 -3.87 7.36
CA PHE A 5 -9.56 -2.91 6.43
C PHE A 5 -10.89 -3.49 5.96
N PRO A 6 -12.01 -3.14 6.62
CA PRO A 6 -13.33 -3.61 6.21
C PRO A 6 -13.89 -2.76 5.09
N TYR A 7 -14.38 -3.38 4.03
CA TYR A 7 -15.26 -2.80 3.01
C TYR A 7 -14.65 -1.67 2.18
N THR A 8 -13.80 -2.01 1.26
CA THR A 8 -13.18 -1.06 0.35
C THR A 8 -13.49 -1.39 -1.09
N THR A 9 -13.73 -0.35 -1.89
CA THR A 9 -13.82 -0.47 -3.34
C THR A 9 -12.42 -0.80 -3.87
N LEU A 10 -12.38 -1.71 -4.83
CA LEU A 10 -11.15 -2.18 -5.41
C LEU A 10 -10.78 -1.34 -6.63
N PHE A 11 -9.54 -0.90 -6.71
CA PHE A 11 -8.92 -0.50 -7.97
C PHE A 11 -8.01 -1.64 -8.44
N ARG A 12 -8.42 -2.32 -9.51
CA ARG A 12 -7.64 -3.41 -10.09
C ARG A 12 -6.93 -2.96 -11.35
N SER A 13 -5.61 -3.12 -11.40
CA SER A 13 -4.84 -3.03 -12.63
C SER A 13 -4.52 -4.44 -13.16
N ALA A 14 -4.87 -4.69 -14.41
CA ALA A 14 -4.51 -5.92 -15.11
C ALA A 14 -3.11 -5.87 -15.74
N LEU A 15 -2.34 -4.80 -15.51
CA LEU A 15 -1.01 -4.62 -16.04
C LEU A 15 0.03 -5.15 -15.04
N ALA A 16 0.93 -5.99 -15.52
CA ALA A 16 2.17 -6.31 -14.83
C ALA A 16 3.18 -5.16 -15.00
N ASP A 17 4.26 -5.20 -14.22
CA ASP A 17 5.38 -4.26 -14.30
C ASP A 17 4.98 -2.78 -14.21
N ILE A 18 3.99 -2.46 -13.36
CA ILE A 18 3.69 -1.06 -13.06
C ILE A 18 4.89 -0.45 -12.35
N ASP A 19 5.61 0.41 -13.07
CA ASP A 19 6.81 1.02 -12.56
C ASP A 19 6.52 2.28 -11.70
N THR A 20 7.54 2.74 -11.00
CA THR A 20 7.40 3.91 -10.11
C THR A 20 7.17 5.21 -10.89
N ASP A 21 7.51 5.29 -12.19
CA ASP A 21 7.19 6.45 -13.04
C ASP A 21 5.71 6.49 -13.41
N VAL A 22 5.08 5.34 -13.53
CA VAL A 22 3.62 5.22 -13.75
C VAL A 22 2.86 5.55 -12.46
N ILE A 23 3.40 5.14 -11.29
CA ILE A 23 2.76 5.43 -9.99
C ILE A 23 2.83 6.92 -9.69
N ILE A 24 4.00 7.54 -9.87
CA ILE A 24 4.20 8.98 -9.72
C ILE A 24 5.19 9.48 -10.77
N PRO A 25 4.72 10.23 -11.78
CA PRO A 25 5.56 10.70 -12.87
C PRO A 25 6.72 11.57 -12.41
N ALA A 26 7.87 11.44 -13.09
CA ALA A 26 9.11 12.13 -12.75
C ALA A 26 8.95 13.66 -12.66
N ARG A 27 8.02 14.24 -13.41
CA ARG A 27 7.72 15.67 -13.40
C ARG A 27 7.24 16.20 -12.04
N TYR A 28 6.79 15.34 -11.14
CA TYR A 28 6.31 15.71 -9.80
C TYR A 28 7.30 15.39 -8.67
N LEU A 29 8.51 14.94 -8.98
CA LEU A 29 9.52 14.61 -7.97
C LEU A 29 10.26 15.81 -7.40
N ASN A 30 9.87 17.01 -7.78
CA ASN A 30 10.39 18.27 -7.24
C ASN A 30 9.78 18.64 -5.88
N THR A 31 8.78 17.88 -5.41
CA THR A 31 8.15 18.05 -4.10
C THR A 31 8.19 16.73 -3.32
N SER A 32 8.21 16.84 -1.99
CA SER A 32 8.01 15.71 -1.07
C SER A 32 6.71 15.86 -0.27
N ASP A 33 5.86 16.83 -0.63
CA ASP A 33 4.57 17.03 0.02
C ASP A 33 3.61 15.88 -0.35
N PRO A 34 3.18 15.06 0.63
CA PRO A 34 2.29 13.92 0.37
C PRO A 34 0.96 14.33 -0.28
N VAL A 35 0.42 15.50 0.08
CA VAL A 35 -0.85 16.00 -0.48
C VAL A 35 -0.70 16.31 -1.96
N GLU A 36 0.42 16.93 -2.34
CA GLU A 36 0.70 17.24 -3.74
C GLU A 36 0.96 15.96 -4.54
N LEU A 37 1.75 15.03 -4.01
CA LEU A 37 2.01 13.74 -4.66
C LEU A 37 0.73 12.91 -4.86
N ALA A 38 -0.18 12.93 -3.88
CA ALA A 38 -1.45 12.23 -3.97
C ALA A 38 -2.31 12.67 -5.16
N ARG A 39 -2.27 13.95 -5.53
CA ARG A 39 -3.04 14.51 -6.64
C ARG A 39 -2.65 13.95 -8.01
N HIS A 40 -1.47 13.37 -8.10
CA HIS A 40 -0.87 12.86 -9.34
C HIS A 40 -0.64 11.35 -9.29
N CYS A 41 -1.18 10.68 -8.25
CA CYS A 41 -1.03 9.25 -8.08
C CYS A 41 -1.70 8.50 -9.22
N LEU A 42 -0.96 7.65 -9.92
CA LEU A 42 -1.41 6.82 -11.04
C LEU A 42 -2.05 7.60 -12.21
N GLU A 43 -1.86 8.91 -12.33
CA GLU A 43 -2.51 9.73 -13.37
C GLU A 43 -2.14 9.32 -14.79
N ASP A 44 -0.93 8.80 -15.02
CA ASP A 44 -0.49 8.32 -16.34
C ASP A 44 -1.07 6.93 -16.68
N LEU A 45 -1.61 6.22 -15.68
CA LEU A 45 -2.31 4.93 -15.86
C LEU A 45 -3.83 5.12 -15.97
N ASP A 46 -4.39 5.93 -15.10
CA ASP A 46 -5.81 6.24 -15.04
C ASP A 46 -6.01 7.68 -14.53
N THR A 47 -6.31 8.58 -15.45
CA THR A 47 -6.52 10.00 -15.14
C THR A 47 -7.69 10.25 -14.18
N SER A 48 -8.61 9.28 -14.02
CA SER A 48 -9.74 9.37 -13.11
C SER A 48 -9.47 8.75 -11.73
N PHE A 49 -8.30 8.13 -11.52
CA PHE A 49 -7.98 7.42 -10.28
C PHE A 49 -8.16 8.32 -9.05
N VAL A 50 -7.56 9.51 -9.08
CA VAL A 50 -7.57 10.45 -7.95
C VAL A 50 -8.97 10.93 -7.60
N ASP A 51 -9.85 11.06 -8.60
CA ASP A 51 -11.25 11.48 -8.41
C ASP A 51 -12.11 10.36 -7.82
N ARG A 52 -11.75 9.11 -8.08
CA ARG A 52 -12.50 7.92 -7.66
C ARG A 52 -12.04 7.34 -6.33
N VAL A 53 -10.72 7.37 -6.04
CA VAL A 53 -10.17 6.78 -4.84
C VAL A 53 -10.75 7.39 -3.57
N ARG A 54 -11.06 6.56 -2.60
CA ARG A 54 -11.59 6.96 -1.29
C ARG A 54 -10.69 6.42 -0.17
N PRO A 55 -10.65 7.09 0.99
CA PRO A 55 -9.95 6.56 2.15
C PRO A 55 -10.44 5.16 2.50
N GLY A 56 -9.53 4.23 2.53
CA GLY A 56 -9.84 2.83 2.78
C GLY A 56 -9.73 1.93 1.55
N ASP A 57 -9.68 2.48 0.33
CA ASP A 57 -9.62 1.69 -0.89
C ASP A 57 -8.35 0.84 -1.00
N ILE A 58 -8.44 -0.21 -1.80
CA ILE A 58 -7.38 -1.20 -2.02
C ILE A 58 -6.94 -1.14 -3.48
N ILE A 59 -5.63 -1.15 -3.71
CA ILE A 59 -5.08 -1.42 -5.04
C ILE A 59 -4.81 -2.92 -5.14
N VAL A 60 -5.28 -3.54 -6.24
CA VAL A 60 -4.90 -4.90 -6.63
C VAL A 60 -4.14 -4.85 -7.95
N ALA A 61 -2.96 -5.46 -7.97
CA ALA A 61 -2.03 -5.39 -9.08
C ALA A 61 -1.44 -6.77 -9.44
N GLU A 62 -0.97 -6.87 -10.65
CA GLU A 62 -0.29 -8.06 -11.15
C GLU A 62 1.15 -8.17 -10.62
N GLU A 63 2.03 -8.80 -11.36
CA GLU A 63 3.42 -9.06 -10.98
C GLU A 63 4.28 -7.79 -10.99
N ASN A 64 5.33 -7.80 -10.14
CA ASN A 64 6.43 -6.84 -10.12
C ASN A 64 5.98 -5.38 -9.95
N PHE A 65 4.97 -5.15 -9.11
CA PHE A 65 4.46 -3.81 -8.83
C PHE A 65 5.53 -2.92 -8.18
N GLY A 66 5.65 -1.69 -8.67
CA GLY A 66 6.61 -0.71 -8.17
C GLY A 66 8.04 -0.94 -8.68
N CYS A 67 8.20 -1.57 -9.85
CA CYS A 67 9.50 -1.72 -10.49
C CYS A 67 10.10 -0.35 -10.92
N GLY A 68 11.28 -0.36 -11.52
CA GLY A 68 11.96 0.85 -11.97
C GLY A 68 12.80 1.51 -10.89
N SER A 69 12.79 2.85 -10.87
CA SER A 69 13.66 3.65 -10.01
C SER A 69 13.31 3.59 -8.52
N SER A 70 14.34 3.72 -7.66
CA SER A 70 14.12 3.77 -6.20
C SER A 70 13.48 5.09 -5.79
N ARG A 71 12.16 5.17 -5.85
CA ARG A 71 11.39 6.37 -5.52
C ARG A 71 10.51 6.14 -4.31
N GLU A 72 10.88 6.75 -3.20
CA GLU A 72 10.03 6.77 -2.00
C GLU A 72 8.71 7.53 -2.23
N HIS A 73 8.71 8.46 -3.20
CA HIS A 73 7.52 9.23 -3.61
C HIS A 73 6.37 8.33 -4.06
N ALA A 74 6.64 7.19 -4.71
CA ALA A 74 5.61 6.30 -5.21
C ALA A 74 4.71 5.72 -4.09
N PRO A 75 5.22 5.03 -3.06
CA PRO A 75 4.38 4.57 -1.97
C PRO A 75 3.82 5.72 -1.11
N VAL A 76 4.50 6.89 -1.05
CA VAL A 76 3.95 8.09 -0.39
C VAL A 76 2.72 8.60 -1.11
N ALA A 77 2.76 8.70 -2.46
CA ALA A 77 1.62 9.12 -3.27
C ALA A 77 0.41 8.19 -3.09
N ILE A 78 0.62 6.87 -3.15
CA ILE A 78 -0.42 5.86 -2.94
C ILE A 78 -1.07 6.01 -1.55
N LYS A 79 -0.25 6.07 -0.50
CA LYS A 79 -0.74 6.21 0.88
C LYS A 79 -1.49 7.52 1.09
N ALA A 80 -0.97 8.62 0.57
CA ALA A 80 -1.58 9.94 0.71
C ALA A 80 -2.86 10.10 -0.12
N ALA A 81 -3.02 9.35 -1.22
CA ALA A 81 -4.26 9.28 -1.98
C ALA A 81 -5.40 8.59 -1.22
N GLY A 82 -5.10 7.93 -0.09
CA GLY A 82 -6.10 7.28 0.75
C GLY A 82 -6.13 5.76 0.64
N VAL A 83 -5.25 5.18 -0.16
CA VAL A 83 -5.14 3.72 -0.30
C VAL A 83 -4.67 3.11 1.01
N SER A 84 -5.40 2.11 1.50
CA SER A 84 -5.13 1.45 2.78
C SER A 84 -4.15 0.29 2.67
N VAL A 85 -4.18 -0.43 1.55
CA VAL A 85 -3.30 -1.57 1.31
C VAL A 85 -3.14 -1.79 -0.19
N VAL A 86 -1.97 -2.27 -0.60
CA VAL A 86 -1.75 -2.77 -1.95
C VAL A 86 -1.61 -4.29 -1.90
N VAL A 87 -2.44 -5.00 -2.67
CA VAL A 87 -2.36 -6.45 -2.84
C VAL A 87 -1.83 -6.72 -4.24
N ALA A 88 -0.77 -7.49 -4.38
CA ALA A 88 -0.19 -7.81 -5.66
C ALA A 88 0.26 -9.28 -5.74
N LYS A 89 0.51 -9.78 -6.95
CA LYS A 89 1.15 -11.09 -7.11
C LYS A 89 2.60 -11.06 -6.62
N SER A 90 3.30 -9.96 -6.91
CA SER A 90 4.64 -9.70 -6.36
C SER A 90 4.98 -8.21 -6.42
N PHE A 91 5.97 -7.80 -5.64
CA PHE A 91 6.47 -6.43 -5.58
C PHE A 91 7.95 -6.37 -5.97
N ALA A 92 8.34 -5.28 -6.64
CA ALA A 92 9.74 -4.96 -6.79
C ALA A 92 10.39 -4.69 -5.42
N ARG A 93 11.61 -5.20 -5.21
CA ARG A 93 12.32 -5.14 -3.91
C ARG A 93 12.42 -3.74 -3.33
N ILE A 94 12.65 -2.74 -4.17
CA ILE A 94 12.81 -1.35 -3.75
C ILE A 94 11.48 -0.78 -3.28
N PHE A 95 10.42 -0.99 -4.04
CA PHE A 95 9.08 -0.56 -3.65
C PHE A 95 8.64 -1.22 -2.33
N TYR A 96 8.86 -2.53 -2.20
CA TYR A 96 8.58 -3.30 -0.99
C TYR A 96 9.21 -2.65 0.26
N ARG A 97 10.51 -2.33 0.20
CA ARG A 97 11.22 -1.67 1.30
C ARG A 97 10.67 -0.28 1.59
N ASN A 98 10.45 0.51 0.56
CA ASN A 98 9.96 1.88 0.71
C ASN A 98 8.54 1.90 1.28
N ALA A 99 7.66 1.00 0.85
CA ALA A 99 6.31 0.86 1.38
C ALA A 99 6.32 0.57 2.89
N ILE A 100 7.12 -0.39 3.34
CA ILE A 100 7.29 -0.69 4.77
C ILE A 100 7.83 0.52 5.53
N ASN A 101 8.87 1.19 4.99
CA ASN A 101 9.50 2.34 5.65
C ASN A 101 8.52 3.49 5.91
N ILE A 102 7.57 3.71 5.01
CA ILE A 102 6.54 4.77 5.16
C ILE A 102 5.26 4.27 5.83
N GLY A 103 5.18 2.97 6.15
CA GLY A 103 4.01 2.35 6.77
C GLY A 103 2.81 2.24 5.84
N LEU A 104 3.03 1.95 4.54
CA LEU A 104 2.00 1.51 3.61
C LEU A 104 1.92 -0.01 3.69
N PRO A 105 0.78 -0.60 4.12
CA PRO A 105 0.60 -2.04 4.08
C PRO A 105 0.63 -2.56 2.64
N ILE A 106 1.34 -3.65 2.42
CA ILE A 106 1.39 -4.38 1.15
C ILE A 106 1.22 -5.86 1.41
N LEU A 107 0.68 -6.62 0.48
CA LEU A 107 0.43 -8.05 0.66
C LEU A 107 0.62 -8.80 -0.66
N GLU A 108 1.43 -9.85 -0.65
CA GLU A 108 1.56 -10.74 -1.80
C GLU A 108 0.53 -11.87 -1.69
N CYS A 109 -0.43 -11.88 -2.61
CA CYS A 109 -1.50 -12.87 -2.64
C CYS A 109 -1.95 -13.15 -4.09
N PRO A 110 -1.18 -13.95 -4.86
CA PRO A 110 -1.50 -14.24 -6.26
C PRO A 110 -2.92 -14.77 -6.48
N GLU A 111 -3.39 -15.63 -5.59
CA GLU A 111 -4.71 -16.25 -5.69
C GLU A 111 -5.83 -15.20 -5.58
N ALA A 112 -5.69 -14.25 -4.66
CA ALA A 112 -6.65 -13.15 -4.54
C ALA A 112 -6.61 -12.24 -5.77
N VAL A 113 -5.41 -11.95 -6.31
CA VAL A 113 -5.27 -11.12 -7.52
C VAL A 113 -5.94 -11.76 -8.72
N ASP A 114 -5.86 -13.10 -8.87
CA ASP A 114 -6.49 -13.81 -9.98
C ASP A 114 -8.02 -13.84 -9.87
N ALA A 115 -8.57 -13.89 -8.66
CA ALA A 115 -9.99 -14.06 -8.41
C ALA A 115 -10.77 -12.73 -8.36
N VAL A 116 -10.23 -11.73 -7.65
CA VAL A 116 -10.93 -10.47 -7.35
C VAL A 116 -11.08 -9.60 -8.60
N ARG A 117 -12.22 -8.93 -8.74
CA ARG A 117 -12.58 -8.07 -9.88
C ARG A 117 -12.63 -6.60 -9.49
N ASP A 118 -12.49 -5.72 -10.47
CA ASP A 118 -12.69 -4.28 -10.25
C ASP A 118 -14.12 -4.01 -9.75
N GLY A 119 -14.23 -3.25 -8.67
CA GLY A 119 -15.50 -2.96 -8.01
C GLY A 119 -15.94 -3.97 -6.95
N ASP A 120 -15.25 -5.09 -6.76
CA ASP A 120 -15.55 -6.01 -5.66
C ASP A 120 -15.27 -5.36 -4.30
N VAL A 121 -16.02 -5.80 -3.30
CA VAL A 121 -15.83 -5.38 -1.92
C VAL A 121 -14.95 -6.41 -1.21
N VAL A 122 -13.74 -5.98 -0.87
CA VAL A 122 -12.73 -6.86 -0.29
C VAL A 122 -12.40 -6.40 1.13
N SER A 123 -12.19 -7.33 2.04
CA SER A 123 -11.59 -7.07 3.35
C SER A 123 -10.21 -7.70 3.43
N VAL A 124 -9.25 -6.94 3.95
CA VAL A 124 -7.86 -7.39 4.13
C VAL A 124 -7.47 -7.24 5.59
N ASP A 125 -6.93 -8.28 6.17
CA ASP A 125 -6.28 -8.25 7.47
C ASP A 125 -4.77 -8.45 7.25
N ALA A 126 -4.03 -7.35 7.29
CA ALA A 126 -2.58 -7.37 7.04
C ALA A 126 -1.79 -8.05 8.17
N ASP A 127 -2.36 -8.17 9.38
CA ASP A 127 -1.69 -8.82 10.50
C ASP A 127 -1.73 -10.36 10.37
N THR A 128 -2.83 -10.88 9.84
CA THR A 128 -3.03 -12.33 9.64
C THR A 128 -2.77 -12.79 8.20
N GLY A 129 -2.75 -11.87 7.24
CA GLY A 129 -2.67 -12.17 5.81
C GLY A 129 -4.00 -12.60 5.19
N ALA A 130 -5.11 -12.49 5.92
CA ALA A 130 -6.42 -12.89 5.39
C ALA A 130 -6.96 -11.86 4.40
N VAL A 131 -7.38 -12.34 3.23
CA VAL A 131 -8.07 -11.56 2.20
C VAL A 131 -9.41 -12.23 1.94
N ALA A 132 -10.51 -11.49 2.06
CA ALA A 132 -11.84 -12.04 1.82
C ALA A 132 -12.61 -11.13 0.86
N ASP A 133 -13.01 -11.71 -0.27
CA ASP A 133 -13.92 -11.08 -1.21
C ASP A 133 -15.36 -11.24 -0.68
N ARG A 134 -15.95 -10.11 -0.31
CA ARG A 134 -17.30 -10.04 0.23
C ARG A 134 -18.38 -10.12 -0.85
N THR A 135 -18.00 -9.82 -2.09
CA THR A 135 -18.90 -9.90 -3.25
C THR A 135 -19.14 -11.34 -3.66
N THR A 136 -18.07 -12.13 -3.76
CA THR A 136 -18.14 -13.54 -4.17
C THR A 136 -18.23 -14.51 -3.00
N GLY A 137 -17.80 -14.12 -1.80
CA GLY A 137 -17.69 -14.96 -0.62
C GLY A 137 -16.41 -15.78 -0.57
N GLU A 138 -15.49 -15.59 -1.50
CA GLU A 138 -14.20 -16.28 -1.53
C GLU A 138 -13.23 -15.72 -0.48
N SER A 139 -12.31 -16.57 -0.03
CA SER A 139 -11.29 -16.19 0.95
C SER A 139 -9.94 -16.75 0.57
N PHE A 140 -8.91 -15.92 0.75
CA PHE A 140 -7.53 -16.22 0.39
C PHE A 140 -6.62 -15.93 1.59
N SER A 141 -5.45 -16.54 1.62
CA SER A 141 -4.47 -16.37 2.68
C SER A 141 -3.11 -16.04 2.10
N ALA A 142 -2.64 -14.85 2.37
CA ALA A 142 -1.27 -14.43 2.10
C ALA A 142 -0.37 -14.72 3.30
N GLN A 143 0.94 -14.72 3.09
CA GLN A 143 1.88 -14.80 4.18
C GLN A 143 1.93 -13.46 4.92
N PRO A 144 1.60 -13.42 6.23
CA PRO A 144 1.67 -12.19 6.99
C PRO A 144 3.13 -11.75 7.21
N PHE A 145 3.32 -10.47 7.45
CA PHE A 145 4.63 -9.96 7.84
C PHE A 145 5.06 -10.50 9.21
N PRO A 146 6.38 -10.66 9.43
CA PRO A 146 6.90 -10.87 10.76
C PRO A 146 6.45 -9.75 11.73
N PRO A 147 6.25 -10.04 13.03
CA PRO A 147 5.73 -9.08 14.00
C PRO A 147 6.50 -7.74 14.03
N PHE A 148 7.81 -7.77 13.86
CA PHE A 148 8.65 -6.58 13.80
C PHE A 148 8.26 -5.63 12.64
N ILE A 149 7.94 -6.18 11.47
CA ILE A 149 7.51 -5.41 10.29
C ILE A 149 6.09 -4.88 10.49
N GLN A 150 5.21 -5.69 11.05
CA GLN A 150 3.84 -5.26 11.41
C GLN A 150 3.87 -4.06 12.35
N GLU A 151 4.76 -4.05 13.35
CA GLU A 151 4.92 -2.90 14.24
C GLU A 151 5.34 -1.62 13.49
N ILE A 152 6.29 -1.71 12.54
CA ILE A 152 6.70 -0.56 11.73
C ILE A 152 5.51 0.01 10.95
N ILE A 153 4.75 -0.86 10.30
CA ILE A 153 3.57 -0.47 9.50
C ILE A 153 2.51 0.17 10.41
N ASN A 154 2.20 -0.46 11.54
CA ASN A 154 1.18 -0.01 12.49
C ASN A 154 1.54 1.33 13.16
N GLU A 155 2.81 1.65 13.30
CA GLU A 155 3.30 2.94 13.80
C GLU A 155 3.34 4.02 12.71
N GLY A 156 2.93 3.69 11.49
CA GLY A 156 2.91 4.61 10.36
C GLY A 156 4.27 4.83 9.71
N GLY A 157 5.20 3.89 9.92
CA GLY A 157 6.51 3.83 9.28
C GLY A 157 7.69 3.94 10.24
N LEU A 158 8.86 3.65 9.70
CA LEU A 158 10.10 3.53 10.47
C LEU A 158 10.48 4.81 11.22
N VAL A 159 10.28 5.98 10.62
CA VAL A 159 10.59 7.27 11.24
C VAL A 159 9.72 7.51 12.47
N ASN A 160 8.42 7.22 12.40
CA ASN A 160 7.51 7.37 13.52
C ASN A 160 7.85 6.40 14.65
N ARG A 161 8.19 5.16 14.33
CA ARG A 161 8.69 4.16 15.28
C ARG A 161 9.95 4.65 16.00
N ALA A 162 10.93 5.17 15.24
CA ALA A 162 12.17 5.70 15.82
C ALA A 162 11.89 6.88 16.78
N LYS A 163 11.02 7.82 16.39
CA LYS A 163 10.63 8.96 17.25
C LYS A 163 9.99 8.50 18.54
N ARG A 164 9.11 7.50 18.48
CA ARG A 164 8.45 6.94 19.68
C ARG A 164 9.47 6.29 20.59
N GLN A 165 10.39 5.45 20.08
CA GLN A 165 11.42 4.81 20.89
C GLN A 165 12.36 5.83 21.59
N VAL A 166 12.71 6.93 20.90
CA VAL A 166 13.51 8.00 21.50
C VAL A 166 12.74 8.68 22.63
N ALA A 167 11.46 8.94 22.45
CA ALA A 167 10.62 9.56 23.48
C ALA A 167 10.48 8.68 24.73
N GLU A 168 10.27 7.36 24.56
CA GLU A 168 10.19 6.39 25.65
C GLU A 168 11.51 6.31 26.46
N ARG A 169 12.66 6.25 25.77
CA ARG A 169 13.98 6.25 26.43
C ARG A 169 14.30 7.56 27.16
N GLY A 170 13.73 8.67 26.73
CA GLY A 170 13.88 9.98 27.39
C GLY A 170 13.07 10.10 28.69
N GLN A 171 12.00 9.33 28.84
CA GLN A 171 11.17 9.30 30.04
C GLN A 171 11.76 8.38 31.13
N ASP A 172 12.42 7.30 30.75
CA ASP A 172 13.08 6.37 31.70
C ASP A 172 14.33 6.97 32.39
N LYS A 173 14.80 8.12 31.93
CA LYS A 173 15.99 8.79 32.50
C LYS A 173 15.63 9.98 33.44
N ARG A 174 14.38 10.15 33.76
CA ARG A 174 13.90 11.17 34.73
C ARG A 174 13.33 10.50 35.96
#